data_53b3f3f68b68d7e8130ac9b450ea7396
#
_entry.id   53b3f3f68b68d7e8130ac9b450ea7396
#
_cell.length_a   1.000
_cell.length_b   1.000
_cell.length_c   1.000
_cell.angle_alpha   90.00
_cell.angle_beta   90.00
_cell.angle_gamma   90.00
#
_symmetry.space_group_name_H-M   'P 1'
#
loop_
_entity.id
_entity.type
_entity.pdbx_description
1 polymer ?
#
loop_
_entity_poly.entity_id
_entity_poly.type
_entity_poly.pdbx_seq_one_letter_code
_entity_poly.pdbx_strand_id
1 'polypeptide(L)'
;MKKKFGMMALAMVLTATMLAGCGSEQTAESSDGQDTVTGAITVSAAASLTDVLNELAQTFQEEYPGTEVSFTFGGSGALQTQIEEGAPVDLFFSAAESNMDALEEQGLIDAATRKDVLQNEIVLIAPQGETAVTSFETILDSEPQIALGEAESVPAGKYAQEIFTNLGIWDDVKSHAVFASNVREVLAWVEAGEADCGVVYATDAKTSDAVQVVCNAPADGPQVLYPAAIIKDCANPEGAQAFLDFLTSEEAGEVFASYGFTFLAE
;
A
#
# COMPACT_ATOMS: atom_id res chain seq x y z
N MET A 1 49.60 58.06 -6.74
CA MET A 1 51.09 57.84 -6.74
C MET A 1 51.30 56.37 -7.13
N LYS A 2 51.70 56.13 -8.40
CA LYS A 2 53.03 55.71 -8.83
C LYS A 2 53.44 54.38 -8.20
N LYS A 3 53.79 53.28 -8.83
CA LYS A 3 54.45 52.91 -10.12
C LYS A 3 54.51 51.36 -10.09
N LYS A 4 54.44 50.61 -11.02
CA LYS A 4 55.17 50.27 -12.28
C LYS A 4 55.57 48.79 -12.26
N PHE A 5 55.15 48.03 -13.32
CA PHE A 5 55.95 47.32 -14.29
C PHE A 5 56.88 46.18 -13.86
N GLY A 6 56.74 45.07 -14.52
CA GLY A 6 57.71 44.00 -14.64
C GLY A 6 57.21 42.85 -15.53
N MET A 7 57.34 43.06 -16.85
CA MET A 7 57.16 42.06 -17.90
C MET A 7 58.52 41.42 -18.15
N MET A 8 58.64 40.07 -18.20
CA MET A 8 59.74 39.45 -18.91
C MET A 8 59.31 38.06 -19.44
N ALA A 9 59.33 37.99 -20.76
CA ALA A 9 59.23 36.76 -21.55
C ALA A 9 60.62 36.08 -21.66
N LEU A 10 60.66 34.80 -21.88
CA LEU A 10 61.59 34.14 -22.81
C LEU A 10 61.40 32.59 -22.80
N ALA A 11 61.02 32.12 -23.91
CA ALA A 11 61.62 31.22 -24.91
C ALA A 11 61.53 29.69 -24.64
N MET A 12 60.76 29.06 -25.45
CA MET A 12 60.97 27.92 -26.36
C MET A 12 62.17 26.99 -26.09
N VAL A 13 61.89 25.70 -25.85
CA VAL A 13 62.68 24.60 -26.45
C VAL A 13 61.75 23.43 -26.77
N LEU A 14 61.59 23.12 -28.07
CA LEU A 14 61.11 21.86 -28.62
C LEU A 14 62.15 20.76 -28.38
N THR A 15 61.70 19.61 -27.81
CA THR A 15 62.37 18.34 -28.14
C THR A 15 61.33 17.26 -28.29
N ALA A 16 61.13 16.79 -29.49
CA ALA A 16 60.40 15.61 -29.88
C ALA A 16 61.23 14.37 -29.52
N THR A 17 60.70 13.44 -28.80
CA THR A 17 61.13 12.04 -28.78
C THR A 17 59.92 11.12 -28.86
N MET A 18 59.78 10.52 -30.04
CA MET A 18 58.98 9.32 -30.26
C MET A 18 59.69 8.16 -29.57
N LEU A 19 58.93 7.41 -28.72
CA LEU A 19 59.18 6.00 -28.49
C LEU A 19 57.83 5.28 -28.35
N ALA A 20 57.65 4.32 -29.22
CA ALA A 20 56.60 3.32 -29.22
C ALA A 20 56.71 2.46 -27.95
N GLY A 21 55.59 2.12 -27.31
CA GLY A 21 55.59 1.20 -26.20
C GLY A 21 54.16 0.76 -25.88
N CYS A 22 53.80 -0.39 -26.41
CA CYS A 22 52.86 -1.42 -25.92
C CYS A 22 51.51 -0.99 -25.32
N GLY A 23 50.50 -1.49 -25.98
CA GLY A 23 49.14 -1.56 -25.50
C GLY A 23 48.98 -2.13 -24.09
N SER A 24 48.21 -1.44 -23.30
CA SER A 24 47.37 -2.01 -22.29
C SER A 24 45.95 -1.76 -22.81
N GLU A 25 45.35 -2.81 -23.32
CA GLU A 25 43.91 -2.88 -23.40
C GLU A 25 43.42 -2.73 -21.96
N GLN A 26 43.07 -1.52 -21.61
CA GLN A 26 42.17 -1.27 -20.51
C GLN A 26 40.81 -1.80 -21.02
N THR A 27 40.54 -3.05 -20.71
CA THR A 27 39.16 -3.56 -20.67
C THR A 27 38.39 -2.52 -19.87
N ALA A 28 37.62 -1.70 -20.60
CA ALA A 28 36.48 -1.06 -20.00
C ALA A 28 35.63 -2.21 -19.43
N GLU A 29 35.69 -2.40 -18.10
CA GLU A 29 34.61 -3.05 -17.41
C GLU A 29 33.38 -2.27 -17.84
N SER A 30 32.55 -2.92 -18.66
CA SER A 30 31.18 -2.56 -18.83
C SER A 30 30.61 -2.64 -17.41
N SER A 31 30.47 -1.51 -16.73
CA SER A 31 29.51 -1.38 -15.68
C SER A 31 28.20 -1.81 -16.31
N ASP A 32 27.73 -2.96 -15.93
CA ASP A 32 26.37 -3.40 -16.13
C ASP A 32 25.51 -2.20 -15.73
N GLY A 33 24.84 -1.57 -16.72
CA GLY A 33 23.95 -0.45 -16.47
C GLY A 33 22.70 -1.00 -15.80
N GLN A 34 22.82 -1.31 -14.54
CA GLN A 34 21.69 -1.39 -13.64
C GLN A 34 21.21 0.04 -13.52
N ASP A 35 20.15 0.40 -14.25
CA ASP A 35 19.47 1.66 -14.06
C ASP A 35 19.12 1.73 -12.56
N THR A 36 19.88 2.58 -11.83
CA THR A 36 19.71 2.66 -10.38
C THR A 36 18.41 3.39 -10.12
N VAL A 37 17.38 2.64 -9.74
CA VAL A 37 16.11 3.20 -9.28
C VAL A 37 16.37 4.17 -8.13
N THR A 38 15.88 5.39 -8.25
CA THR A 38 16.14 6.46 -7.27
C THR A 38 14.94 7.39 -7.13
N GLY A 39 14.95 8.21 -6.09
CA GLY A 39 13.96 9.27 -5.86
C GLY A 39 12.81 8.86 -4.95
N ALA A 40 11.91 9.81 -4.71
CA ALA A 40 10.75 9.59 -3.86
C ALA A 40 9.67 8.80 -4.60
N ILE A 41 9.04 7.87 -3.91
CA ILE A 41 7.88 7.09 -4.36
C ILE A 41 6.76 7.33 -3.36
N THR A 42 5.66 7.92 -3.81
CA THR A 42 4.50 8.20 -2.97
C THR A 42 3.40 7.18 -3.24
N VAL A 43 3.00 6.46 -2.20
CA VAL A 43 2.02 5.37 -2.29
C VAL A 43 0.78 5.70 -1.50
N SER A 44 -0.39 5.64 -2.13
CA SER A 44 -1.68 5.62 -1.45
C SER A 44 -2.11 4.17 -1.25
N ALA A 45 -2.31 3.74 0.00
CA ALA A 45 -2.63 2.34 0.30
C ALA A 45 -3.75 2.19 1.35
N ALA A 46 -4.51 1.12 1.22
CA ALA A 46 -5.53 0.76 2.19
C ALA A 46 -4.93 0.63 3.60
N ALA A 47 -5.66 1.12 4.62
CA ALA A 47 -5.18 1.14 6.01
C ALA A 47 -4.81 -0.25 6.57
N SER A 48 -5.45 -1.31 6.08
CA SER A 48 -5.13 -2.70 6.44
C SER A 48 -3.72 -3.16 6.00
N LEU A 49 -3.08 -2.44 5.06
CA LEU A 49 -1.74 -2.71 4.56
C LEU A 49 -0.64 -2.00 5.36
N THR A 50 -0.98 -1.19 6.37
CA THR A 50 -0.04 -0.30 7.06
C THR A 50 1.22 -1.02 7.53
N ASP A 51 1.08 -2.10 8.28
CA ASP A 51 2.23 -2.76 8.92
C ASP A 51 3.09 -3.46 7.88
N VAL A 52 2.48 -4.26 7.01
CA VAL A 52 3.18 -5.04 5.99
C VAL A 52 3.90 -4.17 4.97
N LEU A 53 3.28 -3.07 4.50
CA LEU A 53 3.93 -2.18 3.53
C LEU A 53 5.07 -1.36 4.14
N ASN A 54 5.00 -1.00 5.42
CA ASN A 54 6.12 -0.35 6.11
C ASN A 54 7.32 -1.30 6.24
N GLU A 55 7.10 -2.60 6.50
CA GLU A 55 8.17 -3.60 6.52
C GLU A 55 8.77 -3.80 5.12
N LEU A 56 7.93 -4.01 4.11
CA LEU A 56 8.37 -4.21 2.72
C LEU A 56 9.10 -2.98 2.16
N ALA A 57 8.68 -1.77 2.52
CA ALA A 57 9.37 -0.56 2.08
C ALA A 57 10.79 -0.44 2.69
N GLN A 58 10.99 -0.91 3.91
CA GLN A 58 12.34 -0.96 4.50
C GLN A 58 13.24 -1.90 3.70
N THR A 59 12.77 -3.11 3.41
CA THR A 59 13.49 -4.10 2.59
C THR A 59 13.79 -3.53 1.20
N PHE A 60 12.81 -2.93 0.53
CA PHE A 60 13.00 -2.30 -0.78
C PHE A 60 14.06 -1.19 -0.76
N GLN A 61 14.03 -0.32 0.24
CA GLN A 61 15.00 0.77 0.36
C GLN A 61 16.42 0.28 0.71
N GLU A 62 16.56 -0.89 1.34
CA GLU A 62 17.87 -1.54 1.54
C GLU A 62 18.42 -2.06 0.21
N GLU A 63 17.56 -2.60 -0.67
CA GLU A 63 17.93 -3.06 -2.02
C GLU A 63 18.19 -1.89 -2.98
N TYR A 64 17.40 -0.80 -2.86
CA TYR A 64 17.48 0.42 -3.67
C TYR A 64 17.80 1.66 -2.81
N PRO A 65 19.04 1.84 -2.34
CA PRO A 65 19.40 2.88 -1.36
C PRO A 65 19.21 4.33 -1.84
N GLY A 66 18.90 4.52 -3.12
CA GLY A 66 18.59 5.84 -3.71
C GLY A 66 17.12 6.21 -3.65
N THR A 67 16.25 5.35 -3.08
CA THR A 67 14.80 5.55 -3.03
C THR A 67 14.32 5.95 -1.65
N GLU A 68 13.20 6.68 -1.61
CA GLU A 68 12.44 6.99 -0.39
C GLU A 68 10.97 6.66 -0.64
N VAL A 69 10.43 5.63 0.01
CA VAL A 69 9.02 5.25 -0.11
C VAL A 69 8.23 5.90 1.02
N SER A 70 7.19 6.64 0.66
CA SER A 70 6.28 7.30 1.60
C SER A 70 4.84 6.86 1.36
N PHE A 71 4.07 6.74 2.45
CA PHE A 71 2.70 6.23 2.39
C PHE A 71 1.67 7.25 2.87
N THR A 72 0.51 7.22 2.22
CA THR A 72 -0.75 7.74 2.78
C THR A 72 -1.69 6.55 2.97
N PHE A 73 -1.98 6.20 4.23
CA PHE A 73 -2.89 5.12 4.56
C PHE A 73 -4.29 5.63 4.88
N GLY A 74 -5.33 4.94 4.38
CA GLY A 74 -6.72 5.35 4.61
C GLY A 74 -7.74 4.36 4.07
N GLY A 75 -9.01 4.72 4.10
CA GLY A 75 -10.06 4.02 3.38
C GLY A 75 -9.83 4.16 1.87
N SER A 76 -9.89 3.05 1.11
CA SER A 76 -9.57 3.07 -0.32
C SER A 76 -10.44 4.03 -1.14
N GLY A 77 -11.71 4.23 -0.76
CA GLY A 77 -12.59 5.19 -1.43
C GLY A 77 -12.18 6.64 -1.16
N ALA A 78 -11.74 6.96 0.05
CA ALA A 78 -11.22 8.29 0.36
C ALA A 78 -9.91 8.57 -0.38
N LEU A 79 -9.03 7.56 -0.51
CA LEU A 79 -7.79 7.68 -1.29
C LEU A 79 -8.07 7.79 -2.79
N GLN A 80 -9.04 7.04 -3.33
CA GLN A 80 -9.53 7.18 -4.70
C GLN A 80 -9.95 8.64 -4.96
N THR A 81 -10.80 9.21 -4.10
CA THR A 81 -11.25 10.61 -4.24
C THR A 81 -10.07 11.59 -4.25
N GLN A 82 -9.06 11.40 -3.40
CA GLN A 82 -7.87 12.24 -3.40
C GLN A 82 -7.08 12.14 -4.72
N ILE A 83 -6.99 10.94 -5.30
CA ILE A 83 -6.34 10.72 -6.61
C ILE A 83 -7.16 11.42 -7.72
N GLU A 84 -8.49 11.31 -7.71
CA GLU A 84 -9.38 12.01 -8.63
C GLU A 84 -9.26 13.54 -8.52
N GLU A 85 -8.98 14.06 -7.34
CA GLU A 85 -8.72 15.47 -7.07
C GLU A 85 -7.28 15.91 -7.42
N GLY A 86 -6.43 14.98 -7.88
CA GLY A 86 -5.07 15.26 -8.33
C GLY A 86 -4.01 15.20 -7.23
N ALA A 87 -4.20 14.40 -6.18
CA ALA A 87 -3.15 14.15 -5.21
C ALA A 87 -1.89 13.59 -5.90
N PRO A 88 -0.68 14.05 -5.52
CA PRO A 88 0.56 13.57 -6.11
C PRO A 88 0.90 12.17 -5.56
N VAL A 89 0.45 11.14 -6.27
CA VAL A 89 0.62 9.73 -5.93
C VAL A 89 1.26 9.00 -7.10
N ASP A 90 2.19 8.08 -6.84
CA ASP A 90 2.84 7.28 -7.86
C ASP A 90 2.21 5.89 -7.98
N LEU A 91 1.75 5.30 -6.86
CA LEU A 91 1.15 3.97 -6.83
C LEU A 91 -0.08 3.95 -5.91
N PHE A 92 -1.15 3.28 -6.34
CA PHE A 92 -2.34 3.03 -5.53
C PHE A 92 -2.50 1.55 -5.23
N PHE A 93 -2.72 1.19 -3.96
CA PHE A 93 -2.96 -0.17 -3.50
C PHE A 93 -4.27 -0.21 -2.72
N SER A 94 -5.33 -0.68 -3.38
CA SER A 94 -6.70 -0.67 -2.86
C SER A 94 -7.05 -1.98 -2.14
N ALA A 95 -8.01 -1.92 -1.22
CA ALA A 95 -8.64 -3.10 -0.60
C ALA A 95 -9.98 -3.47 -1.27
N ALA A 96 -10.26 -2.94 -2.46
CA ALA A 96 -11.41 -3.31 -3.27
C ALA A 96 -11.14 -3.03 -4.74
N GLU A 97 -11.57 -3.94 -5.61
CA GLU A 97 -11.50 -3.78 -7.07
C GLU A 97 -12.28 -2.55 -7.54
N SER A 98 -13.48 -2.31 -6.98
CA SER A 98 -14.35 -1.20 -7.42
C SER A 98 -13.72 0.19 -7.32
N ASN A 99 -12.79 0.42 -6.39
CA ASN A 99 -12.06 1.69 -6.30
C ASN A 99 -10.99 1.79 -7.39
N MET A 100 -10.36 0.67 -7.74
CA MET A 100 -9.41 0.61 -8.85
C MET A 100 -10.12 0.74 -10.20
N ASP A 101 -11.27 0.07 -10.37
CA ASP A 101 -12.11 0.17 -11.57
C ASP A 101 -12.51 1.62 -11.86
N ALA A 102 -12.92 2.36 -10.83
CA ALA A 102 -13.31 3.76 -10.97
C ALA A 102 -12.16 4.64 -11.47
N LEU A 103 -10.93 4.43 -11.00
CA LEU A 103 -9.75 5.15 -11.48
C LEU A 103 -9.35 4.72 -12.90
N GLU A 104 -9.49 3.43 -13.23
CA GLU A 104 -9.23 2.91 -14.57
C GLU A 104 -10.20 3.48 -15.58
N GLU A 105 -11.51 3.50 -15.28
CA GLU A 105 -12.55 4.07 -16.14
C GLU A 105 -12.32 5.56 -16.44
N GLN A 106 -11.74 6.28 -15.47
CA GLN A 106 -11.37 7.69 -15.64
C GLN A 106 -10.00 7.87 -16.32
N GLY A 107 -9.27 6.78 -16.58
CA GLY A 107 -7.94 6.81 -17.18
C GLY A 107 -6.87 7.42 -16.30
N LEU A 108 -7.02 7.33 -14.97
CA LEU A 108 -6.10 7.86 -13.96
C LEU A 108 -5.01 6.88 -13.55
N ILE A 109 -5.11 5.61 -13.93
CA ILE A 109 -4.07 4.61 -13.73
C ILE A 109 -3.48 4.14 -15.07
N ASP A 110 -2.28 3.59 -15.04
CA ASP A 110 -1.76 2.78 -16.15
C ASP A 110 -2.36 1.37 -16.04
N ALA A 111 -3.41 1.09 -16.82
CA ALA A 111 -4.12 -0.17 -16.80
C ALA A 111 -3.23 -1.39 -17.10
N ALA A 112 -2.09 -1.20 -17.77
CA ALA A 112 -1.15 -2.29 -18.04
C ALA A 112 -0.39 -2.75 -16.78
N THR A 113 -0.35 -1.92 -15.75
CA THR A 113 0.33 -2.20 -14.48
C THR A 113 -0.61 -2.78 -13.42
N ARG A 114 -1.93 -2.74 -13.65
CA ARG A 114 -2.92 -3.25 -12.69
C ARG A 114 -2.75 -4.75 -12.45
N LYS A 115 -2.63 -5.13 -11.18
CA LYS A 115 -2.51 -6.52 -10.74
C LYS A 115 -3.34 -6.73 -9.47
N ASP A 116 -4.02 -7.87 -9.38
CA ASP A 116 -4.60 -8.33 -8.12
C ASP A 116 -3.50 -9.03 -7.33
N VAL A 117 -2.99 -8.36 -6.31
CA VAL A 117 -1.78 -8.80 -5.59
C VAL A 117 -2.14 -9.71 -4.43
N LEU A 118 -3.22 -9.40 -3.70
CA LEU A 118 -3.58 -10.08 -2.46
C LEU A 118 -5.07 -10.41 -2.41
N GLN A 119 -5.38 -11.42 -1.60
CA GLN A 119 -6.73 -11.72 -1.14
C GLN A 119 -6.77 -11.71 0.39
N ASN A 120 -7.92 -11.34 0.95
CA ASN A 120 -8.18 -11.29 2.39
C ASN A 120 -9.57 -11.85 2.71
N GLU A 121 -9.91 -11.90 3.99
CA GLU A 121 -11.22 -12.36 4.48
C GLU A 121 -11.84 -11.32 5.40
N ILE A 122 -13.16 -11.21 5.38
CA ILE A 122 -13.92 -10.38 6.32
C ILE A 122 -14.22 -11.22 7.56
N VAL A 123 -13.99 -10.61 8.72
CA VAL A 123 -14.27 -11.23 10.04
C VAL A 123 -15.07 -10.29 10.93
N LEU A 124 -15.89 -10.89 11.79
CA LEU A 124 -16.51 -10.22 12.92
C LEU A 124 -15.58 -10.36 14.12
N ILE A 125 -15.23 -9.26 14.75
CA ILE A 125 -14.39 -9.21 15.94
C ILE A 125 -15.15 -8.68 17.14
N ALA A 126 -14.69 -9.06 18.34
CA ALA A 126 -15.11 -8.50 19.61
C ALA A 126 -13.89 -8.29 20.52
N PRO A 127 -13.97 -7.51 21.60
CA PRO A 127 -12.92 -7.45 22.61
C PRO A 127 -12.55 -8.84 23.11
N GLN A 128 -11.30 -9.04 23.51
CA GLN A 128 -10.83 -10.31 24.03
C GLN A 128 -11.56 -10.66 25.32
N GLY A 129 -12.08 -11.89 25.41
CA GLY A 129 -12.79 -12.41 26.59
C GLY A 129 -14.23 -12.86 26.29
N GLU A 130 -15.12 -12.67 27.25
CA GLU A 130 -16.54 -13.04 27.08
C GLU A 130 -17.26 -12.01 26.20
N THR A 131 -17.98 -12.48 25.20
CA THR A 131 -18.82 -11.66 24.32
C THR A 131 -20.20 -12.29 24.16
N ALA A 132 -21.22 -11.45 24.05
CA ALA A 132 -22.59 -11.88 23.73
C ALA A 132 -22.81 -11.99 22.21
N VAL A 133 -21.90 -11.41 21.38
CA VAL A 133 -21.96 -11.48 19.93
C VAL A 133 -21.39 -12.81 19.45
N THR A 134 -22.13 -13.57 18.64
CA THR A 134 -21.76 -14.94 18.26
C THR A 134 -21.65 -15.18 16.75
N SER A 135 -22.33 -14.39 15.92
CA SER A 135 -22.24 -14.48 14.46
C SER A 135 -22.78 -13.23 13.78
N PHE A 136 -22.59 -13.12 12.45
CA PHE A 136 -23.20 -12.07 11.64
C PHE A 136 -24.72 -12.14 11.65
N GLU A 137 -25.31 -13.36 11.65
CA GLU A 137 -26.76 -13.58 11.58
C GLU A 137 -27.46 -13.19 12.88
N THR A 138 -26.78 -13.36 14.01
CA THR A 138 -27.35 -13.14 15.36
C THR A 138 -26.76 -11.90 16.04
N ILE A 139 -26.09 -11.04 15.29
CA ILE A 139 -25.36 -9.87 15.83
C ILE A 139 -26.26 -8.96 16.66
N LEU A 140 -27.54 -8.83 16.31
CA LEU A 140 -28.51 -7.96 17.00
C LEU A 140 -29.12 -8.56 18.22
N ASP A 141 -28.94 -9.84 18.53
CA ASP A 141 -29.59 -10.52 19.65
C ASP A 141 -29.21 -9.92 21.02
N SER A 142 -28.02 -9.28 21.09
CA SER A 142 -27.51 -8.62 22.30
C SER A 142 -27.61 -7.10 22.27
N GLU A 143 -28.20 -6.51 21.21
CA GLU A 143 -28.29 -5.07 20.99
C GLU A 143 -26.92 -4.35 21.13
N PRO A 144 -25.84 -4.83 20.45
CA PRO A 144 -24.50 -4.31 20.62
C PRO A 144 -24.33 -2.97 19.94
N GLN A 145 -23.32 -2.19 20.36
CA GLN A 145 -22.74 -1.13 19.56
C GLN A 145 -21.76 -1.74 18.57
N ILE A 146 -22.00 -1.52 17.28
CA ILE A 146 -21.27 -2.16 16.19
C ILE A 146 -20.35 -1.13 15.51
N ALA A 147 -19.05 -1.37 15.47
CA ALA A 147 -18.11 -0.56 14.71
C ALA A 147 -17.99 -1.06 13.25
N LEU A 148 -18.26 -0.19 12.30
CA LEU A 148 -18.16 -0.47 10.86
C LEU A 148 -17.35 0.63 10.15
N GLY A 149 -16.71 0.31 9.05
CA GLY A 149 -16.21 1.33 8.13
C GLY A 149 -17.37 2.06 7.44
N GLU A 150 -17.20 3.34 7.11
CA GLU A 150 -18.16 4.06 6.27
C GLU A 150 -18.24 3.40 4.89
N ALA A 151 -19.41 2.89 4.50
CA ALA A 151 -19.55 2.03 3.32
C ALA A 151 -19.22 2.73 1.98
N GLU A 152 -19.34 4.06 1.93
CA GLU A 152 -19.03 4.83 0.72
C GLU A 152 -17.52 5.00 0.50
N SER A 153 -16.72 4.99 1.56
CA SER A 153 -15.29 5.32 1.51
C SER A 153 -14.36 4.22 2.03
N VAL A 154 -14.89 3.22 2.76
CA VAL A 154 -14.11 2.15 3.39
C VAL A 154 -14.55 0.79 2.84
N PRO A 155 -13.69 0.07 2.09
CA PRO A 155 -14.05 -1.22 1.51
C PRO A 155 -14.59 -2.25 2.52
N ALA A 156 -13.97 -2.38 3.70
CA ALA A 156 -14.48 -3.27 4.76
C ALA A 156 -15.91 -2.93 5.18
N GLY A 157 -16.26 -1.63 5.20
CA GLY A 157 -17.62 -1.17 5.47
C GLY A 157 -18.60 -1.51 4.35
N LYS A 158 -18.17 -1.38 3.08
CA LYS A 158 -18.95 -1.80 1.92
C LYS A 158 -19.23 -3.30 1.94
N TYR A 159 -18.23 -4.12 2.24
CA TYR A 159 -18.38 -5.55 2.38
C TYR A 159 -19.30 -5.92 3.56
N ALA A 160 -19.17 -5.24 4.71
CA ALA A 160 -20.09 -5.41 5.83
C ALA A 160 -21.53 -5.08 5.45
N GLN A 161 -21.76 -3.98 4.75
CA GLN A 161 -23.08 -3.60 4.24
C GLN A 161 -23.65 -4.68 3.31
N GLU A 162 -22.84 -5.21 2.39
CA GLU A 162 -23.26 -6.30 1.50
C GLU A 162 -23.67 -7.54 2.26
N ILE A 163 -22.85 -7.99 3.23
CA ILE A 163 -23.15 -9.16 4.09
C ILE A 163 -24.48 -8.95 4.83
N PHE A 164 -24.65 -7.83 5.53
CA PHE A 164 -25.86 -7.57 6.30
C PHE A 164 -27.09 -7.31 5.42
N THR A 165 -26.90 -6.80 4.19
CA THR A 165 -27.98 -6.68 3.20
C THR A 165 -28.43 -8.04 2.71
N ASN A 166 -27.50 -8.95 2.42
CA ASN A 166 -27.82 -10.33 2.03
C ASN A 166 -28.52 -11.11 3.14
N LEU A 167 -28.18 -10.82 4.41
CA LEU A 167 -28.86 -11.35 5.58
C LEU A 167 -30.24 -10.68 5.85
N GLY A 168 -30.55 -9.57 5.16
CA GLY A 168 -31.80 -8.83 5.32
C GLY A 168 -31.91 -8.00 6.61
N ILE A 169 -30.79 -7.68 7.26
CA ILE A 169 -30.76 -6.98 8.56
C ILE A 169 -29.97 -5.66 8.53
N TRP A 170 -29.57 -5.17 7.36
CA TRP A 170 -28.73 -3.97 7.24
C TRP A 170 -29.31 -2.73 7.93
N ASP A 171 -30.61 -2.45 7.74
CA ASP A 171 -31.23 -1.24 8.33
C ASP A 171 -31.23 -1.28 9.86
N ASP A 172 -31.41 -2.46 10.46
CA ASP A 172 -31.36 -2.65 11.90
C ASP A 172 -29.92 -2.55 12.40
N VAL A 173 -28.95 -3.22 11.74
CA VAL A 173 -27.50 -3.10 12.05
C VAL A 173 -27.04 -1.64 11.96
N LYS A 174 -27.46 -0.91 10.93
CA LYS A 174 -27.12 0.50 10.76
C LYS A 174 -27.59 1.36 11.94
N SER A 175 -28.71 1.03 12.59
CA SER A 175 -29.21 1.78 13.74
C SER A 175 -28.38 1.56 15.01
N HIS A 176 -27.59 0.51 15.07
CA HIS A 176 -26.65 0.15 16.14
C HIS A 176 -25.18 0.48 15.80
N ALA A 177 -24.92 0.97 14.58
CA ALA A 177 -23.56 1.15 14.09
C ALA A 177 -22.97 2.54 14.39
N VAL A 178 -21.67 2.55 14.62
CA VAL A 178 -20.79 3.71 14.52
C VAL A 178 -19.86 3.52 13.32
N PHE A 179 -19.60 4.61 12.58
CA PHE A 179 -18.91 4.52 11.30
C PHE A 179 -17.54 5.19 11.36
N ALA A 180 -16.52 4.42 10.98
CA ALA A 180 -15.11 4.81 10.98
C ALA A 180 -14.65 5.22 9.58
N SER A 181 -13.64 6.06 9.50
CA SER A 181 -13.03 6.54 8.25
C SER A 181 -12.12 5.51 7.58
N ASN A 182 -11.71 4.46 8.30
CA ASN A 182 -10.94 3.33 7.79
C ASN A 182 -11.06 2.12 8.73
N VAL A 183 -10.60 0.95 8.27
CA VAL A 183 -10.73 -0.31 9.01
C VAL A 183 -9.88 -0.36 10.30
N ARG A 184 -8.75 0.33 10.34
CA ARG A 184 -7.90 0.37 11.55
C ARG A 184 -8.54 1.17 12.68
N GLU A 185 -9.35 2.16 12.35
CA GLU A 185 -10.16 2.88 13.33
C GLU A 185 -11.28 2.00 13.90
N VAL A 186 -11.91 1.14 13.07
CA VAL A 186 -12.85 0.10 13.55
C VAL A 186 -12.17 -0.81 14.57
N LEU A 187 -10.98 -1.35 14.22
CA LEU A 187 -10.21 -2.20 15.12
C LEU A 187 -9.92 -1.49 16.44
N ALA A 188 -9.44 -0.24 16.40
CA ALA A 188 -9.08 0.54 17.58
C ALA A 188 -10.27 0.78 18.52
N TRP A 189 -11.48 1.01 18.01
CA TRP A 189 -12.68 1.19 18.83
C TRP A 189 -13.09 -0.11 19.54
N VAL A 190 -12.95 -1.27 18.87
CA VAL A 190 -13.20 -2.57 19.49
C VAL A 190 -12.13 -2.89 20.53
N GLU A 191 -10.84 -2.64 20.24
CA GLU A 191 -9.73 -2.78 21.19
C GLU A 191 -9.95 -1.99 22.47
N ALA A 192 -10.42 -0.74 22.32
CA ALA A 192 -10.67 0.15 23.45
C ALA A 192 -11.96 -0.18 24.22
N GLY A 193 -12.79 -1.12 23.71
CA GLY A 193 -14.11 -1.39 24.27
C GLY A 193 -15.11 -0.25 24.06
N GLU A 194 -14.85 0.62 23.07
CA GLU A 194 -15.78 1.68 22.66
C GLU A 194 -16.89 1.15 21.75
N ALA A 195 -16.69 -0.05 21.19
CA ALA A 195 -17.70 -0.85 20.50
C ALA A 195 -17.66 -2.30 20.99
N ASP A 196 -18.82 -2.94 21.04
CA ASP A 196 -18.97 -4.33 21.50
C ASP A 196 -18.48 -5.33 20.46
N CYS A 197 -18.51 -4.95 19.20
CA CYS A 197 -18.00 -5.72 18.08
C CYS A 197 -17.72 -4.83 16.88
N GLY A 198 -17.06 -5.40 15.85
CA GLY A 198 -16.78 -4.68 14.61
C GLY A 198 -16.47 -5.63 13.47
N VAL A 199 -16.54 -5.10 12.25
CA VAL A 199 -16.20 -5.84 11.03
C VAL A 199 -14.90 -5.30 10.46
N VAL A 200 -13.91 -6.20 10.36
CA VAL A 200 -12.55 -5.90 9.88
C VAL A 200 -12.07 -7.02 8.95
N TYR A 201 -10.85 -6.91 8.45
CA TYR A 201 -10.21 -8.02 7.77
C TYR A 201 -9.52 -8.97 8.78
N ALA A 202 -9.39 -10.24 8.41
CA ALA A 202 -8.70 -11.23 9.22
C ALA A 202 -7.25 -10.81 9.54
N THR A 203 -6.59 -10.12 8.61
CA THR A 203 -5.24 -9.58 8.81
C THR A 203 -5.20 -8.46 9.85
N ASP A 204 -6.22 -7.59 9.91
CA ASP A 204 -6.29 -6.55 10.96
C ASP A 204 -6.46 -7.18 12.34
N ALA A 205 -7.34 -8.18 12.46
CA ALA A 205 -7.54 -8.90 13.72
C ALA A 205 -6.25 -9.55 14.26
N LYS A 206 -5.35 -10.00 13.36
CA LYS A 206 -4.06 -10.59 13.75
C LYS A 206 -3.07 -9.59 14.33
N THR A 207 -3.26 -8.30 14.11
CA THR A 207 -2.32 -7.29 14.63
C THR A 207 -2.57 -6.93 16.08
N SER A 208 -3.61 -7.49 16.72
CA SER A 208 -4.01 -7.15 18.09
C SER A 208 -4.35 -8.38 18.93
N ASP A 209 -3.74 -8.45 20.11
CA ASP A 209 -4.11 -9.43 21.16
C ASP A 209 -5.31 -8.95 21.99
N ALA A 210 -5.80 -7.72 21.79
CA ALA A 210 -6.91 -7.14 22.54
C ALA A 210 -8.28 -7.50 21.97
N VAL A 211 -8.33 -8.08 20.77
CA VAL A 211 -9.55 -8.55 20.12
C VAL A 211 -9.50 -10.04 19.83
N GLN A 212 -10.67 -10.63 19.63
CA GLN A 212 -10.84 -12.00 19.15
C GLN A 212 -11.69 -12.02 17.89
N VAL A 213 -11.39 -12.93 16.98
CA VAL A 213 -12.27 -13.26 15.86
C VAL A 213 -13.44 -14.08 16.39
N VAL A 214 -14.65 -13.55 16.25
CA VAL A 214 -15.89 -14.25 16.60
C VAL A 214 -16.24 -15.28 15.52
N CYS A 215 -16.27 -14.82 14.26
CA CYS A 215 -16.50 -15.69 13.10
C CYS A 215 -16.03 -15.00 11.81
N ASN A 216 -15.82 -15.82 10.76
CA ASN A 216 -15.61 -15.34 9.41
C ASN A 216 -16.95 -14.91 8.78
N ALA A 217 -16.89 -14.11 7.72
CA ALA A 217 -18.05 -13.83 6.89
C ALA A 217 -18.71 -15.12 6.37
N PRO A 218 -20.02 -15.11 6.05
CA PRO A 218 -20.68 -16.23 5.40
C PRO A 218 -19.94 -16.68 4.13
N ALA A 219 -19.99 -17.98 3.82
CA ALA A 219 -19.25 -18.57 2.72
C ALA A 219 -19.66 -18.05 1.31
N ASP A 220 -20.83 -17.45 1.20
CA ASP A 220 -21.36 -16.76 0.04
C ASP A 220 -21.15 -15.24 0.08
N GLY A 221 -20.30 -14.78 1.02
CA GLY A 221 -19.92 -13.39 1.17
C GLY A 221 -18.99 -12.89 0.04
N PRO A 222 -18.68 -11.58 0.06
CA PRO A 222 -17.87 -10.95 -0.97
C PRO A 222 -16.45 -11.51 -1.01
N GLN A 223 -15.90 -11.61 -2.24
CA GLN A 223 -14.49 -11.84 -2.43
C GLN A 223 -13.72 -10.54 -2.20
N VAL A 224 -12.67 -10.60 -1.41
CA VAL A 224 -11.87 -9.43 -1.02
C VAL A 224 -10.53 -9.47 -1.75
N LEU A 225 -10.41 -8.73 -2.85
CA LEU A 225 -9.19 -8.59 -3.63
C LEU A 225 -8.54 -7.23 -3.38
N TYR A 226 -7.21 -7.23 -3.43
CA TYR A 226 -6.39 -6.04 -3.27
C TYR A 226 -5.61 -5.78 -4.57
N PRO A 227 -6.17 -4.98 -5.48
CA PRO A 227 -5.47 -4.53 -6.68
C PRO A 227 -4.47 -3.43 -6.36
N ALA A 228 -3.32 -3.45 -7.07
CA ALA A 228 -2.35 -2.38 -7.13
C ALA A 228 -2.17 -1.91 -8.57
N ALA A 229 -1.93 -0.61 -8.76
CA ALA A 229 -1.62 -0.04 -10.07
C ALA A 229 -0.82 1.26 -9.93
N ILE A 230 -0.02 1.58 -10.96
CA ILE A 230 0.71 2.83 -11.08
C ILE A 230 -0.26 3.93 -11.55
N ILE A 231 -0.17 5.10 -10.92
CA ILE A 231 -0.94 6.28 -11.31
C ILE A 231 -0.37 6.82 -12.62
N LYS A 232 -1.27 7.13 -13.56
CA LYS A 232 -0.88 7.69 -14.85
C LYS A 232 -0.25 9.08 -14.68
N ASP A 233 0.81 9.34 -15.43
CA ASP A 233 1.55 10.61 -15.38
C ASP A 233 2.11 10.95 -13.97
N CYS A 234 2.41 9.93 -13.15
CA CYS A 234 3.01 10.07 -11.83
C CYS A 234 4.43 10.66 -11.90
N ALA A 235 4.94 11.15 -10.77
CA ALA A 235 6.21 11.87 -10.72
C ALA A 235 7.44 10.96 -10.91
N ASN A 236 7.37 9.70 -10.45
CA ASN A 236 8.47 8.74 -10.50
C ASN A 236 7.99 7.37 -11.06
N PRO A 237 7.70 7.27 -12.37
CA PRO A 237 7.18 6.04 -12.95
C PRO A 237 8.15 4.86 -12.88
N GLU A 238 9.47 5.10 -12.97
CA GLU A 238 10.49 4.05 -12.86
C GLU A 238 10.57 3.50 -11.43
N GLY A 239 10.53 4.39 -10.43
CA GLY A 239 10.48 4.00 -9.03
C GLY A 239 9.19 3.27 -8.68
N ALA A 240 8.04 3.76 -9.16
CA ALA A 240 6.74 3.11 -8.95
C ALA A 240 6.70 1.71 -9.57
N GLN A 241 7.27 1.53 -10.78
CA GLN A 241 7.35 0.22 -11.43
C GLN A 241 8.24 -0.74 -10.65
N ALA A 242 9.42 -0.30 -10.24
CA ALA A 242 10.33 -1.12 -9.44
C ALA A 242 9.70 -1.54 -8.11
N PHE A 243 9.00 -0.62 -7.44
CA PHE A 243 8.32 -0.94 -6.19
C PHE A 243 7.13 -1.89 -6.40
N LEU A 244 6.35 -1.72 -7.48
CA LEU A 244 5.27 -2.65 -7.83
C LEU A 244 5.82 -4.04 -8.18
N ASP A 245 6.93 -4.13 -8.92
CA ASP A 245 7.58 -5.40 -9.26
C ASP A 245 8.10 -6.09 -7.99
N PHE A 246 8.69 -5.33 -7.05
CA PHE A 246 9.08 -5.84 -5.75
C PHE A 246 7.86 -6.36 -4.95
N LEU A 247 6.78 -5.58 -4.85
CA LEU A 247 5.54 -5.98 -4.16
C LEU A 247 4.87 -7.23 -4.76
N THR A 248 5.15 -7.54 -6.03
CA THR A 248 4.64 -8.74 -6.72
C THR A 248 5.68 -9.86 -6.81
N SER A 249 6.80 -9.76 -6.12
CA SER A 249 7.83 -10.80 -6.03
C SER A 249 7.46 -11.92 -5.05
N GLU A 250 8.13 -13.08 -5.17
CA GLU A 250 7.99 -14.20 -4.25
C GLU A 250 8.41 -13.80 -2.82
N GLU A 251 9.47 -12.99 -2.68
CA GLU A 251 9.95 -12.48 -1.40
C GLU A 251 8.89 -11.64 -0.68
N ALA A 252 8.28 -10.67 -1.37
CA ALA A 252 7.17 -9.90 -0.83
C ALA A 252 5.96 -10.79 -0.51
N GLY A 253 5.70 -11.81 -1.32
CA GLY A 253 4.65 -12.81 -1.10
C GLY A 253 4.81 -13.54 0.22
N GLU A 254 6.04 -13.95 0.60
CA GLU A 254 6.32 -14.58 1.90
C GLU A 254 6.02 -13.63 3.06
N VAL A 255 6.38 -12.34 2.93
CA VAL A 255 6.08 -11.33 3.94
C VAL A 255 4.57 -11.11 4.05
N PHE A 256 3.85 -10.91 2.94
CA PHE A 256 2.39 -10.79 2.95
C PHE A 256 1.70 -11.99 3.62
N ALA A 257 2.15 -13.22 3.32
CA ALA A 257 1.61 -14.43 3.93
C ALA A 257 1.85 -14.47 5.45
N SER A 258 2.98 -13.96 5.95
CA SER A 258 3.27 -13.88 7.37
C SER A 258 2.26 -12.99 8.13
N TYR A 259 1.79 -11.93 7.48
CA TYR A 259 0.72 -11.06 7.99
C TYR A 259 -0.68 -11.66 7.81
N GLY A 260 -0.81 -12.75 7.04
CA GLY A 260 -2.06 -13.50 6.85
C GLY A 260 -2.83 -13.17 5.59
N PHE A 261 -2.24 -12.43 4.67
CA PHE A 261 -2.78 -12.27 3.33
C PHE A 261 -2.58 -13.55 2.51
N THR A 262 -3.47 -13.80 1.55
CA THR A 262 -3.22 -14.77 0.48
C THR A 262 -2.58 -14.01 -0.68
N PHE A 263 -1.36 -14.39 -1.05
CA PHE A 263 -0.64 -13.79 -2.17
C PHE A 263 -1.12 -14.39 -3.49
N LEU A 264 -1.39 -13.57 -4.50
CA LEU A 264 -1.98 -13.94 -5.79
C LEU A 264 -1.06 -13.65 -6.97
N ALA A 265 -0.10 -12.72 -6.81
CA ALA A 265 0.78 -12.34 -7.91
C ALA A 265 1.68 -13.51 -8.31
N GLU A 266 1.68 -13.84 -9.62
CA GLU A 266 2.57 -14.78 -10.30
C GLU A 266 3.45 -14.03 -11.29
#